data_06ed7e078e30832dcbf63ba7b9435edb
#
_entry.id   06ed7e078e30832dcbf63ba7b9435edb
#
_cell.length_a   1.000
_cell.length_b   1.000
_cell.length_c   1.000
_cell.angle_alpha   90.00
_cell.angle_beta   90.00
_cell.angle_gamma   90.00
#
_symmetry.space_group_name_H-M   'P 1'
#
loop_
_entity.id
_entity.type
_entity.pdbx_description
1 polymer ?
#
loop_
_entity_poly.entity_id
_entity_poly.type
_entity_poly.pdbx_seq_one_letter_code
_entity_poly.pdbx_strand_id
1 'polypeptide(L)'
;FERFPCDCVFALHNMPGLPVGKLGFYAGNFMASADTVKITIHGYGGHGAHPERAVDPILAGSALVMALQSIVARNVPPGETAVVTVGTFQSGIASNVIPESAVMELTVRAMKQEVRDLLIKRIHDITEFTAKSYGATSEIEVYDSYPVLTNSVEETAFAKALALEVFGSEQVLESVAPMNASEDFAFMLQARPGCYFLLGNGEKGDKGGCMVHNPGYDFNDDIITTGASFFARLVETHCR
;
A
#
# COMPACT_ATOMS: atom_id res chain seq x y z
N PHE A 1 -17.31 14.20 5.84
CA PHE A 1 -17.43 15.62 5.40
C PHE A 1 -18.87 16.15 5.41
N GLU A 2 -19.90 15.31 5.58
CA GLU A 2 -21.30 15.77 5.65
C GLU A 2 -21.55 16.73 6.83
N ARG A 3 -20.99 16.40 7.99
CA ARG A 3 -21.14 17.21 9.22
C ARG A 3 -20.24 18.45 9.23
N PHE A 4 -19.05 18.34 8.64
CA PHE A 4 -18.06 19.41 8.54
C PHE A 4 -17.59 19.50 7.09
N PRO A 5 -18.33 20.25 6.25
CA PRO A 5 -17.95 20.41 4.85
C PRO A 5 -16.64 21.16 4.72
N CYS A 6 -15.83 20.73 3.76
CA CYS A 6 -14.60 21.41 3.37
C CYS A 6 -14.43 21.32 1.86
N ASP A 7 -13.72 22.28 1.27
CA ASP A 7 -13.46 22.34 -0.17
C ASP A 7 -12.24 21.54 -0.56
N CYS A 8 -11.23 21.50 0.31
CA CYS A 8 -10.00 20.74 0.12
C CYS A 8 -9.46 20.18 1.45
N VAL A 9 -8.52 19.25 1.36
CA VAL A 9 -7.88 18.60 2.51
C VAL A 9 -6.36 18.58 2.36
N PHE A 10 -5.65 18.80 3.47
CA PHE A 10 -4.19 18.74 3.51
C PHE A 10 -3.72 17.87 4.68
N ALA A 11 -2.69 17.06 4.44
CA ALA A 11 -2.04 16.28 5.48
C ALA A 11 -0.52 16.32 5.33
N LEU A 12 0.17 16.09 6.44
CA LEU A 12 1.62 16.09 6.56
C LEU A 12 2.08 14.80 7.21
N HIS A 13 3.11 14.20 6.67
CA HIS A 13 3.83 13.12 7.33
C HIS A 13 5.30 13.49 7.51
N ASN A 14 5.84 13.28 8.70
CA ASN A 14 7.27 13.37 8.92
C ASN A 14 7.99 12.20 8.25
N MET A 15 9.14 12.46 7.64
CA MET A 15 9.85 11.43 6.86
C MET A 15 11.33 11.36 7.25
N PRO A 16 11.75 10.27 7.96
CA PRO A 16 13.16 9.94 8.08
C PRO A 16 13.80 9.71 6.71
N GLY A 17 15.08 10.07 6.58
CA GLY A 17 15.81 10.00 5.32
C GLY A 17 15.70 11.28 4.47
N LEU A 18 14.84 12.23 4.87
CA LEU A 18 14.81 13.58 4.29
C LEU A 18 15.47 14.60 5.23
N PRO A 19 16.15 15.64 4.70
CA PRO A 19 16.80 16.66 5.52
C PRO A 19 15.83 17.35 6.48
N VAL A 20 16.28 17.66 7.70
CA VAL A 20 15.48 18.26 8.76
C VAL A 20 14.72 19.49 8.28
N GLY A 21 13.42 19.51 8.50
CA GLY A 21 12.53 20.63 8.25
C GLY A 21 12.25 20.93 6.78
N LYS A 22 12.83 20.19 5.82
CA LYS A 22 12.51 20.36 4.40
C LYS A 22 11.16 19.77 4.05
N LEU A 23 10.38 20.49 3.26
CA LEU A 23 9.08 20.09 2.76
C LEU A 23 9.20 19.42 1.39
N GLY A 24 8.50 18.30 1.21
CA GLY A 24 8.48 17.54 -0.04
C GLY A 24 7.06 17.38 -0.60
N PHE A 25 6.87 17.68 -1.89
CA PHE A 25 5.58 17.67 -2.58
C PHE A 25 5.66 16.81 -3.83
N TYR A 26 4.59 16.06 -4.10
CA TYR A 26 4.44 15.27 -5.32
C TYR A 26 2.98 15.33 -5.80
N ALA A 27 2.76 15.76 -7.03
CA ALA A 27 1.43 15.77 -7.65
C ALA A 27 1.12 14.44 -8.35
N GLY A 28 -0.12 13.98 -8.24
CA GLY A 28 -0.53 12.69 -8.80
C GLY A 28 -0.35 11.51 -7.83
N ASN A 29 -0.16 10.32 -8.36
CA ASN A 29 -0.11 9.06 -7.58
C ASN A 29 1.17 9.01 -6.74
N PHE A 30 1.03 9.33 -5.46
CA PHE A 30 2.16 9.50 -4.56
C PHE A 30 2.45 8.27 -3.71
N MET A 31 1.41 7.57 -3.24
CA MET A 31 1.57 6.32 -2.49
C MET A 31 0.72 5.21 -3.08
N ALA A 32 1.22 3.97 -2.97
CA ALA A 32 0.56 2.79 -3.49
C ALA A 32 -0.75 2.47 -2.76
N SER A 33 -1.66 1.79 -3.46
CA SER A 33 -2.72 1.03 -2.81
C SER A 33 -2.14 -0.09 -1.97
N ALA A 34 -2.89 -0.54 -0.98
CA ALA A 34 -2.57 -1.72 -0.17
C ALA A 34 -3.80 -2.59 0.00
N ASP A 35 -3.71 -3.83 -0.40
CA ASP A 35 -4.73 -4.83 -0.16
C ASP A 35 -4.12 -6.05 0.49
N THR A 36 -4.84 -6.65 1.44
CA THR A 36 -4.59 -7.98 1.94
C THR A 36 -5.59 -8.93 1.31
N VAL A 37 -5.10 -9.98 0.67
CA VAL A 37 -5.95 -11.01 0.05
C VAL A 37 -5.70 -12.32 0.75
N LYS A 38 -6.74 -12.87 1.38
CA LYS A 38 -6.73 -14.19 1.96
C LYS A 38 -7.39 -15.18 0.99
N ILE A 39 -6.70 -16.27 0.72
CA ILE A 39 -7.17 -17.35 -0.15
C ILE A 39 -7.23 -18.63 0.68
N THR A 40 -8.39 -19.26 0.69
CA THR A 40 -8.57 -20.60 1.25
C THR A 40 -8.83 -21.60 0.12
N ILE A 41 -7.97 -22.59 0.00
CA ILE A 41 -8.17 -23.74 -0.90
C ILE A 41 -8.82 -24.84 -0.09
N HIS A 42 -9.98 -25.29 -0.52
CA HIS A 42 -10.70 -26.41 0.09
C HIS A 42 -10.48 -27.68 -0.75
N GLY A 43 -9.88 -28.66 -0.12
CA GLY A 43 -9.68 -29.99 -0.66
C GLY A 43 -10.61 -31.01 -0.02
N TYR A 44 -10.15 -32.26 0.04
CA TYR A 44 -10.78 -33.36 0.74
C TYR A 44 -9.68 -34.15 1.42
N GLY A 45 -9.67 -34.13 2.75
CA GLY A 45 -8.65 -34.77 3.58
C GLY A 45 -8.63 -36.30 3.47
N GLY A 46 -7.46 -36.88 3.75
CA GLY A 46 -7.31 -38.33 3.67
C GLY A 46 -5.99 -38.87 4.22
N HIS A 47 -5.84 -40.18 4.16
CA HIS A 47 -4.61 -40.85 4.56
C HIS A 47 -3.51 -40.61 3.52
N GLY A 48 -2.34 -40.13 3.92
CA GLY A 48 -1.25 -39.81 3.01
C GLY A 48 -0.74 -40.94 2.10
N ALA A 49 -1.02 -42.22 2.46
CA ALA A 49 -0.70 -43.36 1.62
C ALA A 49 -1.84 -43.74 0.63
N HIS A 50 -2.96 -43.01 0.66
CA HIS A 50 -4.12 -43.23 -0.23
C HIS A 50 -4.54 -41.90 -0.91
N PRO A 51 -3.62 -41.19 -1.61
CA PRO A 51 -3.89 -39.90 -2.20
C PRO A 51 -5.00 -39.94 -3.28
N GLU A 52 -5.23 -41.10 -3.89
CA GLU A 52 -6.30 -41.30 -4.89
C GLU A 52 -7.72 -41.16 -4.31
N ARG A 53 -7.85 -41.09 -2.98
CA ARG A 53 -9.12 -40.91 -2.25
C ARG A 53 -9.28 -39.52 -1.65
N ALA A 54 -8.37 -38.64 -1.96
CA ALA A 54 -8.31 -37.29 -1.40
C ALA A 54 -8.19 -36.24 -2.50
N VAL A 55 -8.40 -34.98 -2.14
CA VAL A 55 -8.07 -33.80 -2.94
C VAL A 55 -7.08 -32.97 -2.12
N ASP A 56 -5.82 -32.92 -2.56
CA ASP A 56 -4.73 -32.34 -1.79
C ASP A 56 -4.66 -30.81 -1.94
N PRO A 57 -5.05 -30.04 -0.91
CA PRO A 57 -4.99 -28.58 -0.97
C PRO A 57 -3.56 -28.04 -0.85
N ILE A 58 -2.60 -28.81 -0.33
CA ILE A 58 -1.19 -28.40 -0.30
C ILE A 58 -0.63 -28.39 -1.73
N LEU A 59 -0.93 -29.43 -2.51
CA LEU A 59 -0.51 -29.51 -3.90
C LEU A 59 -1.15 -28.38 -4.73
N ALA A 60 -2.46 -28.20 -4.62
CA ALA A 60 -3.19 -27.13 -5.32
C ALA A 60 -2.69 -25.73 -4.92
N GLY A 61 -2.50 -25.48 -3.62
CA GLY A 61 -1.98 -24.21 -3.10
C GLY A 61 -0.54 -23.92 -3.52
N SER A 62 0.31 -24.94 -3.54
CA SER A 62 1.70 -24.79 -4.02
C SER A 62 1.75 -24.40 -5.50
N ALA A 63 0.93 -25.03 -6.34
CA ALA A 63 0.79 -24.66 -7.75
C ALA A 63 0.23 -23.23 -7.90
N LEU A 64 -0.72 -22.84 -7.04
CA LEU A 64 -1.26 -21.49 -7.04
C LEU A 64 -0.20 -20.45 -6.69
N VAL A 65 0.64 -20.65 -5.67
CA VAL A 65 1.75 -19.75 -5.33
C VAL A 65 2.62 -19.47 -6.57
N MET A 66 2.96 -20.52 -7.33
CA MET A 66 3.75 -20.36 -8.56
C MET A 66 2.97 -19.65 -9.66
N ALA A 67 1.70 -19.97 -9.86
CA ALA A 67 0.86 -19.36 -10.88
C ALA A 67 0.65 -17.85 -10.66
N LEU A 68 0.47 -17.43 -9.40
CA LEU A 68 0.31 -16.03 -9.01
C LEU A 68 1.52 -15.16 -9.41
N GLN A 69 2.74 -15.72 -9.48
CA GLN A 69 3.93 -14.98 -9.91
C GLN A 69 3.83 -14.48 -11.35
N SER A 70 2.97 -15.11 -12.18
CA SER A 70 2.75 -14.68 -13.55
C SER A 70 2.00 -13.35 -13.68
N ILE A 71 1.27 -12.92 -12.66
CA ILE A 71 0.42 -11.72 -12.71
C ILE A 71 1.26 -10.49 -13.02
N VAL A 72 2.22 -10.17 -12.16
CA VAL A 72 3.08 -9.00 -12.36
C VAL A 72 3.94 -9.17 -13.59
N ALA A 73 4.52 -10.36 -13.78
CA ALA A 73 5.46 -10.61 -14.88
C ALA A 73 4.83 -10.64 -16.28
N ARG A 74 3.51 -10.87 -16.42
CA ARG A 74 2.86 -11.12 -17.72
C ARG A 74 1.56 -10.34 -17.96
N ASN A 75 0.98 -9.70 -16.93
CA ASN A 75 -0.28 -8.98 -17.08
C ASN A 75 -0.14 -7.47 -16.80
N VAL A 76 0.84 -7.08 -15.99
CA VAL A 76 1.08 -5.66 -15.69
C VAL A 76 1.90 -5.04 -16.83
N PRO A 77 1.51 -3.87 -17.35
CA PRO A 77 2.28 -3.18 -18.38
C PRO A 77 3.71 -2.85 -17.91
N PRO A 78 4.74 -2.97 -18.77
CA PRO A 78 6.09 -2.56 -18.42
C PRO A 78 6.14 -1.09 -17.99
N GLY A 79 6.84 -0.81 -16.88
CA GLY A 79 6.96 0.53 -16.33
C GLY A 79 5.93 0.85 -15.23
N GLU A 80 4.90 0.02 -15.05
CA GLU A 80 3.95 0.16 -13.95
C GLU A 80 4.48 -0.55 -12.69
N THR A 81 4.30 0.09 -11.54
CA THR A 81 4.66 -0.50 -10.25
C THR A 81 3.52 -1.34 -9.71
N ALA A 82 3.79 -2.62 -9.47
CA ALA A 82 2.85 -3.57 -8.90
C ALA A 82 3.57 -4.63 -8.07
N VAL A 83 2.92 -5.08 -6.99
CA VAL A 83 3.42 -6.14 -6.11
C VAL A 83 2.31 -7.14 -5.83
N VAL A 84 2.61 -8.43 -5.96
CA VAL A 84 1.80 -9.55 -5.48
C VAL A 84 2.75 -10.50 -4.76
N THR A 85 2.66 -10.54 -3.42
CA THR A 85 3.52 -11.37 -2.59
C THR A 85 2.67 -12.27 -1.71
N VAL A 86 2.91 -13.57 -1.76
CA VAL A 86 2.36 -14.52 -0.80
C VAL A 86 3.22 -14.44 0.46
N GLY A 87 2.68 -13.84 1.51
CA GLY A 87 3.36 -13.62 2.79
C GLY A 87 3.26 -14.82 3.73
N THR A 88 2.12 -15.53 3.70
CA THR A 88 1.90 -16.74 4.50
C THR A 88 1.30 -17.85 3.66
N PHE A 89 1.66 -19.10 3.99
CA PHE A 89 1.04 -20.30 3.46
C PHE A 89 1.02 -21.37 4.55
N GLN A 90 -0.16 -21.77 4.99
CA GLN A 90 -0.36 -22.68 6.11
C GLN A 90 -1.29 -23.80 5.74
N SER A 91 -0.89 -25.05 6.01
CA SER A 91 -1.71 -26.24 5.83
C SER A 91 -1.08 -27.45 6.54
N GLY A 92 -1.94 -28.41 6.91
CA GLY A 92 -1.52 -29.68 7.48
C GLY A 92 -0.93 -29.60 8.89
N ILE A 93 -0.99 -30.73 9.61
CA ILE A 93 -0.45 -30.87 10.97
C ILE A 93 0.36 -32.16 11.17
N ALA A 94 0.26 -33.12 10.23
CA ALA A 94 0.93 -34.41 10.32
C ALA A 94 1.38 -34.90 8.94
N SER A 95 2.54 -35.55 8.86
CA SER A 95 3.15 -35.98 7.60
C SER A 95 2.40 -37.09 6.87
N ASN A 96 1.55 -37.83 7.56
CA ASN A 96 0.77 -38.96 7.01
C ASN A 96 -0.70 -38.64 6.78
N VAL A 97 -1.08 -37.35 6.85
CA VAL A 97 -2.46 -36.87 6.68
C VAL A 97 -2.51 -35.79 5.61
N ILE A 98 -3.32 -35.99 4.57
CA ILE A 98 -3.70 -34.95 3.63
C ILE A 98 -4.76 -34.07 4.31
N PRO A 99 -4.53 -32.75 4.46
CA PRO A 99 -5.46 -31.85 5.15
C PRO A 99 -6.71 -31.54 4.30
N GLU A 100 -7.71 -30.90 4.92
CA GLU A 100 -8.92 -30.46 4.22
C GLU A 100 -8.79 -29.09 3.58
N SER A 101 -7.83 -28.27 4.05
CA SER A 101 -7.65 -26.93 3.51
C SER A 101 -6.20 -26.43 3.57
N ALA A 102 -5.91 -25.47 2.73
CA ALA A 102 -4.70 -24.65 2.77
C ALA A 102 -5.10 -23.17 2.73
N VAL A 103 -4.47 -22.36 3.57
CA VAL A 103 -4.74 -20.93 3.67
C VAL A 103 -3.48 -20.16 3.34
N MET A 104 -3.60 -19.11 2.51
CA MET A 104 -2.53 -18.18 2.22
C MET A 104 -3.01 -16.74 2.32
N GLU A 105 -2.10 -15.85 2.72
CA GLU A 105 -2.34 -14.41 2.72
C GLU A 105 -1.31 -13.70 1.84
N LEU A 106 -1.82 -12.79 1.03
CA LEU A 106 -1.04 -12.01 0.09
C LEU A 106 -1.09 -10.54 0.47
N THR A 107 0.03 -9.84 0.25
CA THR A 107 0.01 -8.37 0.11
C THR A 107 0.03 -8.00 -1.36
N VAL A 108 -0.88 -7.08 -1.74
CA VAL A 108 -1.03 -6.57 -3.10
C VAL A 108 -0.85 -5.05 -3.09
N ARG A 109 -0.01 -4.52 -3.99
CA ARG A 109 0.28 -3.09 -4.11
C ARG A 109 0.22 -2.65 -5.56
N ALA A 110 -0.28 -1.45 -5.80
CA ALA A 110 -0.28 -0.82 -7.12
C ALA A 110 -0.20 0.71 -6.99
N MET A 111 0.47 1.36 -7.93
CA MET A 111 0.56 2.82 -8.01
C MET A 111 -0.57 3.45 -8.85
N LYS A 112 -1.41 2.64 -9.49
CA LYS A 112 -2.56 3.09 -10.27
C LYS A 112 -3.77 2.23 -9.96
N GLN A 113 -4.97 2.84 -9.96
CA GLN A 113 -6.20 2.13 -9.66
C GLN A 113 -6.50 1.04 -10.69
N GLU A 114 -6.25 1.31 -11.98
CA GLU A 114 -6.49 0.34 -13.07
C GLU A 114 -5.58 -0.88 -12.93
N VAL A 115 -4.34 -0.69 -12.46
CA VAL A 115 -3.40 -1.79 -12.17
C VAL A 115 -3.89 -2.59 -10.97
N ARG A 116 -4.34 -1.91 -9.89
CA ARG A 116 -4.92 -2.59 -8.72
C ARG A 116 -6.11 -3.47 -9.11
N ASP A 117 -7.05 -2.95 -9.89
CA ASP A 117 -8.23 -3.67 -10.34
C ASP A 117 -7.84 -4.89 -11.20
N LEU A 118 -6.83 -4.73 -12.07
CA LEU A 118 -6.25 -5.83 -12.83
C LEU A 118 -5.66 -6.92 -11.92
N LEU A 119 -4.86 -6.52 -10.90
CA LEU A 119 -4.25 -7.49 -9.98
C LEU A 119 -5.30 -8.30 -9.24
N ILE A 120 -6.29 -7.66 -8.64
CA ILE A 120 -7.36 -8.33 -7.89
C ILE A 120 -8.14 -9.27 -8.81
N LYS A 121 -8.52 -8.81 -10.01
CA LYS A 121 -9.19 -9.67 -10.99
C LYS A 121 -8.35 -10.89 -11.35
N ARG A 122 -7.05 -10.71 -11.63
CA ARG A 122 -6.18 -11.83 -12.02
C ARG A 122 -5.93 -12.81 -10.87
N ILE A 123 -5.86 -12.32 -9.63
CA ILE A 123 -5.78 -13.19 -8.44
C ILE A 123 -7.02 -14.09 -8.38
N HIS A 124 -8.22 -13.53 -8.55
CA HIS A 124 -9.45 -14.31 -8.59
C HIS A 124 -9.45 -15.36 -9.70
N ASP A 125 -9.19 -14.96 -10.95
CA ASP A 125 -9.19 -15.86 -12.11
C ASP A 125 -8.21 -17.03 -11.90
N ILE A 126 -6.95 -16.72 -11.57
CA ILE A 126 -5.89 -17.73 -11.42
C ILE A 126 -6.20 -18.67 -10.25
N THR A 127 -6.70 -18.14 -9.13
CA THR A 127 -7.05 -18.94 -7.96
C THR A 127 -8.15 -19.94 -8.29
N GLU A 128 -9.26 -19.47 -8.89
CA GLU A 128 -10.40 -20.32 -9.24
C GLU A 128 -9.99 -21.45 -10.20
N PHE A 129 -9.32 -21.09 -11.30
CA PHE A 129 -8.94 -22.09 -12.31
C PHE A 129 -7.84 -23.04 -11.84
N THR A 130 -6.90 -22.56 -11.02
CA THR A 130 -5.87 -23.43 -10.43
C THR A 130 -6.51 -24.42 -9.46
N ALA A 131 -7.35 -23.98 -8.53
CA ALA A 131 -8.04 -24.87 -7.59
C ALA A 131 -8.83 -25.94 -8.34
N LYS A 132 -9.63 -25.56 -9.32
CA LYS A 132 -10.43 -26.48 -10.16
C LYS A 132 -9.57 -27.52 -10.89
N SER A 133 -8.39 -27.15 -11.37
CA SER A 133 -7.50 -28.09 -12.08
C SER A 133 -6.97 -29.23 -11.21
N TYR A 134 -7.01 -29.04 -9.88
CA TYR A 134 -6.65 -30.04 -8.88
C TYR A 134 -7.88 -30.70 -8.21
N GLY A 135 -9.10 -30.42 -8.69
CA GLY A 135 -10.34 -30.91 -8.10
C GLY A 135 -10.74 -30.23 -6.79
N ALA A 136 -10.06 -29.14 -6.42
CA ALA A 136 -10.34 -28.35 -5.24
C ALA A 136 -11.29 -27.18 -5.54
N THR A 137 -11.79 -26.53 -4.48
CA THR A 137 -12.51 -25.26 -4.56
C THR A 137 -11.73 -24.17 -3.82
N SER A 138 -12.09 -22.91 -4.04
CA SER A 138 -11.41 -21.79 -3.39
C SER A 138 -12.38 -20.74 -2.90
N GLU A 139 -11.98 -20.05 -1.83
CA GLU A 139 -12.62 -18.86 -1.28
C GLU A 139 -11.59 -17.73 -1.22
N ILE A 140 -12.01 -16.51 -1.56
CA ILE A 140 -11.11 -15.34 -1.63
C ILE A 140 -11.77 -14.20 -0.88
N GLU A 141 -11.06 -13.65 0.10
CA GLU A 141 -11.44 -12.49 0.88
C GLU A 141 -10.41 -11.38 0.61
N VAL A 142 -10.88 -10.16 0.30
CA VAL A 142 -10.03 -8.96 0.17
C VAL A 142 -10.38 -8.03 1.31
N TYR A 143 -9.40 -7.64 2.12
CA TYR A 143 -9.61 -6.79 3.30
C TYR A 143 -8.41 -5.86 3.53
N ASP A 144 -8.50 -4.98 4.55
CA ASP A 144 -7.48 -3.98 4.89
C ASP A 144 -7.02 -3.17 3.66
N SER A 145 -8.01 -2.73 2.87
CA SER A 145 -7.75 -2.07 1.60
C SER A 145 -7.56 -0.57 1.77
N TYR A 146 -6.45 -0.06 1.23
CA TYR A 146 -6.19 1.37 1.07
C TYR A 146 -6.14 1.70 -0.42
N PRO A 147 -6.86 2.72 -0.89
CA PRO A 147 -6.74 3.15 -2.28
C PRO A 147 -5.39 3.79 -2.57
N VAL A 148 -5.09 4.01 -3.84
CA VAL A 148 -3.94 4.80 -4.26
C VAL A 148 -4.09 6.22 -3.71
N LEU A 149 -3.06 6.72 -3.01
CA LEU A 149 -3.03 8.12 -2.60
C LEU A 149 -2.64 8.98 -3.80
N THR A 150 -3.60 9.76 -4.27
CA THR A 150 -3.41 10.63 -5.44
C THR A 150 -3.60 12.09 -5.04
N ASN A 151 -2.52 12.83 -4.99
CA ASN A 151 -2.55 14.26 -4.73
C ASN A 151 -3.12 15.02 -5.93
N SER A 152 -3.99 15.99 -5.67
CA SER A 152 -4.52 16.88 -6.70
C SER A 152 -3.43 17.83 -7.21
N VAL A 153 -3.41 18.07 -8.51
CA VAL A 153 -2.35 18.89 -9.14
C VAL A 153 -2.41 20.34 -8.63
N GLU A 154 -3.61 20.92 -8.55
CA GLU A 154 -3.82 22.31 -8.17
C GLU A 154 -3.45 22.56 -6.71
N GLU A 155 -3.96 21.73 -5.77
CA GLU A 155 -3.69 21.85 -4.35
C GLU A 155 -2.22 21.57 -4.03
N THR A 156 -1.59 20.66 -4.76
CA THR A 156 -0.14 20.41 -4.62
C THR A 156 0.67 21.59 -5.09
N ALA A 157 0.31 22.19 -6.23
CA ALA A 157 0.98 23.37 -6.75
C ALA A 157 0.80 24.58 -5.81
N PHE A 158 -0.41 24.79 -5.29
CA PHE A 158 -0.71 25.81 -4.29
C PHE A 158 0.13 25.63 -3.03
N ALA A 159 0.13 24.42 -2.43
CA ALA A 159 0.89 24.15 -1.21
C ALA A 159 2.40 24.33 -1.43
N LYS A 160 2.94 23.85 -2.56
CA LYS A 160 4.37 24.02 -2.90
C LYS A 160 4.74 25.48 -3.09
N ALA A 161 3.92 26.25 -3.80
CA ALA A 161 4.16 27.70 -4.01
C ALA A 161 4.15 28.46 -2.68
N LEU A 162 3.18 28.17 -1.81
CA LEU A 162 3.12 28.78 -0.48
C LEU A 162 4.33 28.40 0.39
N ALA A 163 4.77 27.13 0.34
CA ALA A 163 5.97 26.69 1.06
C ALA A 163 7.21 27.46 0.60
N LEU A 164 7.37 27.68 -0.71
CA LEU A 164 8.45 28.49 -1.28
C LEU A 164 8.40 29.96 -0.83
N GLU A 165 7.19 30.54 -0.75
CA GLU A 165 7.00 31.91 -0.28
C GLU A 165 7.35 32.06 1.21
N VAL A 166 6.88 31.12 2.05
CA VAL A 166 7.00 31.20 3.51
C VAL A 166 8.40 30.84 4.02
N PHE A 167 8.99 29.79 3.44
CA PHE A 167 10.25 29.22 3.96
C PHE A 167 11.45 29.36 3.01
N GLY A 168 11.22 29.78 1.76
CA GLY A 168 12.26 29.90 0.74
C GLY A 168 12.61 28.56 0.07
N SER A 169 13.35 28.66 -1.04
CA SER A 169 13.71 27.51 -1.87
C SER A 169 14.59 26.49 -1.15
N GLU A 170 15.40 26.92 -0.20
CA GLU A 170 16.27 26.03 0.58
C GLU A 170 15.51 25.08 1.50
N GLN A 171 14.25 25.39 1.86
CA GLN A 171 13.42 24.55 2.72
C GLN A 171 12.42 23.66 1.94
N VAL A 172 12.39 23.77 0.61
CA VAL A 172 11.52 22.96 -0.24
C VAL A 172 12.37 22.05 -1.11
N LEU A 173 12.11 20.75 -1.04
CA LEU A 173 12.80 19.77 -1.89
C LEU A 173 12.41 19.98 -3.36
N GLU A 174 13.37 19.89 -4.25
CA GLU A 174 13.15 20.00 -5.69
C GLU A 174 12.14 18.95 -6.17
N SER A 175 12.33 17.71 -5.72
CA SER A 175 11.45 16.58 -6.00
C SER A 175 11.47 15.56 -4.86
N VAL A 176 10.38 14.79 -4.75
CA VAL A 176 10.30 13.55 -3.97
C VAL A 176 9.78 12.45 -4.87
N ALA A 177 10.21 11.22 -4.63
CA ALA A 177 9.77 10.07 -5.42
C ALA A 177 8.45 9.50 -4.85
N PRO A 178 7.59 8.90 -5.70
CA PRO A 178 6.48 8.08 -5.24
C PRO A 178 6.96 6.91 -4.37
N MET A 179 6.11 6.47 -3.45
CA MET A 179 6.45 5.44 -2.45
C MET A 179 5.50 4.25 -2.51
N ASN A 180 6.03 3.03 -2.30
CA ASN A 180 5.23 1.81 -2.18
C ASN A 180 4.55 1.64 -0.80
N ALA A 181 4.57 2.68 0.03
CA ALA A 181 3.76 2.76 1.25
C ALA A 181 2.31 3.07 0.92
N SER A 182 1.41 2.88 1.86
CA SER A 182 0.00 3.25 1.78
C SER A 182 -0.37 4.19 2.92
N GLU A 183 -1.45 4.95 2.74
CA GLU A 183 -1.85 5.99 3.68
C GLU A 183 -3.39 6.11 3.68
N ASP A 184 -4.00 6.23 4.86
CA ASP A 184 -5.47 6.33 4.99
C ASP A 184 -6.02 7.68 4.53
N PHE A 185 -5.20 8.72 4.50
CA PHE A 185 -5.55 10.01 3.92
C PHE A 185 -5.99 9.89 2.44
N ALA A 186 -5.64 8.79 1.76
CA ALA A 186 -6.13 8.47 0.43
C ALA A 186 -7.66 8.45 0.33
N PHE A 187 -8.36 8.03 1.38
CA PHE A 187 -9.84 8.08 1.43
C PHE A 187 -10.38 9.52 1.49
N MET A 188 -9.66 10.42 2.17
CA MET A 188 -10.02 11.83 2.17
C MET A 188 -9.83 12.45 0.79
N LEU A 189 -8.75 12.09 0.09
CA LEU A 189 -8.46 12.57 -1.26
C LEU A 189 -9.45 12.03 -2.31
N GLN A 190 -10.07 10.87 -2.09
CA GLN A 190 -11.18 10.40 -2.93
C GLN A 190 -12.45 11.26 -2.77
N ALA A 191 -12.64 11.86 -1.61
CA ALA A 191 -13.81 12.65 -1.29
C ALA A 191 -13.63 14.14 -1.59
N ARG A 192 -12.39 14.65 -1.49
CA ARG A 192 -12.05 16.08 -1.69
C ARG A 192 -10.69 16.22 -2.35
N PRO A 193 -10.48 17.23 -3.18
CA PRO A 193 -9.16 17.55 -3.68
C PRO A 193 -8.24 17.93 -2.52
N GLY A 194 -6.94 17.69 -2.67
CA GLY A 194 -6.00 17.99 -1.60
C GLY A 194 -4.58 17.54 -1.87
N CYS A 195 -3.73 17.72 -0.87
CA CYS A 195 -2.33 17.37 -0.94
C CYS A 195 -1.84 16.76 0.37
N TYR A 196 -1.25 15.58 0.26
CA TYR A 196 -0.42 14.95 1.27
C TYR A 196 1.03 15.26 0.97
N PHE A 197 1.75 15.85 1.91
CA PHE A 197 3.14 16.27 1.74
C PHE A 197 4.03 15.77 2.87
N LEU A 198 5.34 15.78 2.64
CA LEU A 198 6.34 15.28 3.57
C LEU A 198 7.07 16.41 4.27
N LEU A 199 7.47 16.15 5.52
CA LEU A 199 8.36 17.01 6.29
C LEU A 199 9.56 16.18 6.77
N GLY A 200 10.77 16.57 6.38
CA GLY A 200 11.99 15.86 6.71
C GLY A 200 12.26 15.80 8.21
N ASN A 201 12.40 14.58 8.73
CA ASN A 201 12.71 14.29 10.14
C ASN A 201 14.22 14.30 10.42
N GLY A 202 15.04 14.08 9.37
CA GLY A 202 16.50 13.96 9.39
C GLY A 202 16.98 12.84 8.50
N GLU A 203 18.26 12.90 8.10
CA GLU A 203 18.86 11.91 7.17
C GLU A 203 19.69 10.84 7.87
N LYS A 204 20.23 11.13 9.07
CA LYS A 204 21.18 10.28 9.79
C LYS A 204 20.99 10.41 11.31
N GLY A 205 21.62 9.48 12.05
CA GLY A 205 21.59 9.48 13.51
C GLY A 205 20.22 9.11 14.08
N ASP A 206 19.99 9.47 15.33
CA ASP A 206 18.80 9.06 16.09
C ASP A 206 17.49 9.58 15.47
N LYS A 207 17.51 10.76 14.84
CA LYS A 207 16.33 11.41 14.26
C LYS A 207 16.05 11.04 12.80
N GLY A 208 16.98 10.47 12.06
CA GLY A 208 16.82 10.21 10.63
C GLY A 208 17.31 8.86 10.14
N GLY A 209 18.13 8.17 10.93
CA GLY A 209 18.69 6.87 10.58
C GLY A 209 17.73 5.70 10.77
N CYS A 210 16.59 5.92 11.41
CA CYS A 210 15.59 4.89 11.69
C CYS A 210 14.25 5.27 11.07
N MET A 211 13.71 4.39 10.24
CA MET A 211 12.43 4.60 9.58
C MET A 211 11.26 4.48 10.56
N VAL A 212 10.13 5.08 10.20
CA VAL A 212 8.86 4.88 10.90
C VAL A 212 8.53 3.37 11.02
N HIS A 213 7.75 3.00 12.03
CA HIS A 213 7.43 1.61 12.40
C HIS A 213 8.61 0.79 12.98
N ASN A 214 9.82 1.32 13.07
CA ASN A 214 10.92 0.67 13.76
C ASN A 214 10.89 1.04 15.25
N PRO A 215 11.11 0.11 16.19
CA PRO A 215 11.16 0.42 17.63
C PRO A 215 12.18 1.49 18.04
N GLY A 216 13.23 1.68 17.25
CA GLY A 216 14.23 2.74 17.46
C GLY A 216 13.90 4.07 16.78
N TYR A 217 12.72 4.19 16.16
CA TYR A 217 12.30 5.45 15.56
C TYR A 217 12.12 6.55 16.62
N ASP A 218 12.63 7.75 16.33
CA ASP A 218 12.46 8.93 17.18
C ASP A 218 12.02 10.14 16.33
N PHE A 219 10.93 10.77 16.77
CA PHE A 219 10.42 11.97 16.12
C PHE A 219 11.34 13.17 16.40
N ASN A 220 11.58 13.98 15.41
CA ASN A 220 12.37 15.19 15.58
C ASN A 220 11.50 16.39 15.98
N ASP A 221 11.50 16.73 17.27
CA ASP A 221 10.68 17.83 17.82
C ASP A 221 11.02 19.21 17.20
N ASP A 222 12.23 19.40 16.67
CA ASP A 222 12.65 20.64 16.02
C ASP A 222 11.82 21.01 14.79
N ILE A 223 11.15 20.01 14.17
CA ILE A 223 10.31 20.23 12.98
C ILE A 223 8.86 20.60 13.31
N ILE A 224 8.43 20.51 14.57
CA ILE A 224 7.04 20.81 14.98
C ILE A 224 6.63 22.21 14.56
N THR A 225 7.48 23.20 14.82
CA THR A 225 7.20 24.60 14.48
C THR A 225 7.04 24.81 12.98
N THR A 226 7.85 24.15 12.16
CA THR A 226 7.76 24.21 10.70
C THR A 226 6.42 23.65 10.22
N GLY A 227 6.03 22.46 10.68
CA GLY A 227 4.77 21.83 10.31
C GLY A 227 3.55 22.65 10.75
N ALA A 228 3.52 23.09 12.02
CA ALA A 228 2.42 23.87 12.57
C ALA A 228 2.27 25.24 11.87
N SER A 229 3.38 25.94 11.63
CA SER A 229 3.37 27.22 10.92
C SER A 229 2.86 27.05 9.49
N PHE A 230 3.26 26.00 8.81
CA PHE A 230 2.81 25.75 7.44
C PHE A 230 1.31 25.52 7.37
N PHE A 231 0.73 24.70 8.26
CA PHE A 231 -0.73 24.54 8.33
C PHE A 231 -1.46 25.83 8.62
N ALA A 232 -0.96 26.66 9.54
CA ALA A 232 -1.55 27.98 9.81
C ALA A 232 -1.54 28.86 8.55
N ARG A 233 -0.44 28.90 7.81
CA ARG A 233 -0.32 29.67 6.56
C ARG A 233 -1.19 29.11 5.43
N LEU A 234 -1.35 27.77 5.33
CA LEU A 234 -2.29 27.15 4.38
C LEU A 234 -3.71 27.67 4.59
N VAL A 235 -4.19 27.66 5.84
CA VAL A 235 -5.54 28.14 6.18
C VAL A 235 -5.66 29.65 5.90
N GLU A 236 -4.73 30.48 6.38
CA GLU A 236 -4.77 31.93 6.19
C GLU A 236 -4.77 32.36 4.71
N THR A 237 -4.10 31.58 3.86
CA THR A 237 -3.96 31.93 2.43
C THR A 237 -5.10 31.36 1.60
N HIS A 238 -5.59 30.16 1.93
CA HIS A 238 -6.68 29.51 1.19
C HIS A 238 -8.06 30.14 1.48
N CYS A 239 -8.26 30.64 2.71
CA CYS A 239 -9.54 31.24 3.14
C CYS A 239 -9.68 32.72 2.80
N ARG A 240 -8.79 33.30 1.99
CA ARG A 240 -8.86 34.68 1.48
C ARG A 240 -9.50 34.71 0.10
#